data_771ebda39128891f89cb13ce8ceecbd9
#
_entry.id   771ebda39128891f89cb13ce8ceecbd9
#
_cell.length_a   1.000
_cell.length_b   1.000
_cell.length_c   1.000
_cell.angle_alpha   90.00
_cell.angle_beta   90.00
_cell.angle_gamma   90.00
#
_symmetry.space_group_name_H-M   'P 1'
#
loop_
_entity.id
_entity.type
_entity.pdbx_description
1 polymer ?
#
loop_
_entity_poly.entity_id
_entity_poly.type
_entity_poly.pdbx_seq_one_letter_code
_entity_poly.pdbx_strand_id
1 'polypeptide(L)'
;MKKIALIIAMISLQSCITVKVNADVDSNSFYRKVDNPNIKSQGTFFDKGVGDSKWSNSNGDNWTKAKFDDASGTSYIKLKLSKSLTVSFHSDIHLKGDINFEIVDQNNEVVFNRQLTNSKEENFKLDLAKGDYQVRWNSTNATGSYFLEWKEEK
;
A
#
# COMPACT_ATOMS: atom_id res chain seq x y z
N MET A 1 -50.86 18.16 -16.10
CA MET A 1 -49.99 17.82 -14.96
C MET A 1 -48.62 17.43 -15.52
N LYS A 2 -47.63 18.32 -15.44
CA LYS A 2 -46.29 18.11 -15.96
C LYS A 2 -45.42 17.59 -14.81
N LYS A 3 -44.87 16.36 -14.94
CA LYS A 3 -43.92 15.79 -13.98
C LYS A 3 -42.51 16.35 -14.28
N ILE A 4 -41.99 17.13 -13.37
CA ILE A 4 -40.61 17.61 -13.39
C ILE A 4 -39.73 16.50 -12.78
N ALA A 5 -38.87 15.91 -13.60
CA ALA A 5 -37.86 14.97 -13.14
C ALA A 5 -36.63 15.77 -12.66
N LEU A 6 -36.36 15.70 -11.37
CA LEU A 6 -35.17 16.31 -10.75
C LEU A 6 -33.98 15.38 -10.98
N ILE A 7 -33.10 15.78 -11.89
CA ILE A 7 -31.80 15.08 -12.10
C ILE A 7 -30.80 15.64 -11.09
N ILE A 8 -30.49 14.86 -10.07
CA ILE A 8 -29.40 15.17 -9.14
C ILE A 8 -28.11 14.72 -9.80
N ALA A 9 -27.34 15.68 -10.31
CA ALA A 9 -25.97 15.43 -10.78
C ALA A 9 -25.06 15.26 -9.55
N MET A 10 -24.66 14.02 -9.28
CA MET A 10 -23.56 13.76 -8.34
C MET A 10 -22.25 14.20 -8.99
N ILE A 11 -21.73 15.33 -8.55
CA ILE A 11 -20.37 15.74 -8.88
C ILE A 11 -19.44 14.95 -7.97
N SER A 12 -18.87 13.87 -8.50
CA SER A 12 -17.75 13.18 -7.87
C SER A 12 -16.51 14.05 -7.99
N LEU A 13 -16.12 14.70 -6.91
CA LEU A 13 -14.81 15.34 -6.77
C LEU A 13 -13.76 14.24 -6.76
N GLN A 14 -13.28 13.88 -7.94
CA GLN A 14 -12.06 13.08 -8.07
C GLN A 14 -10.87 13.97 -7.69
N SER A 15 -10.40 13.80 -6.46
CA SER A 15 -9.11 14.32 -6.04
C SER A 15 -8.03 13.70 -6.92
N CYS A 16 -7.52 14.44 -7.89
CA CYS A 16 -6.38 14.04 -8.70
C CYS A 16 -5.12 14.03 -7.84
N ILE A 17 -4.79 12.88 -7.26
CA ILE A 17 -3.46 12.64 -6.70
C ILE A 17 -2.51 12.48 -7.88
N THR A 18 -1.61 13.41 -8.07
CA THR A 18 -0.59 13.34 -9.14
C THR A 18 0.47 12.33 -8.72
N VAL A 19 0.34 11.09 -9.19
CA VAL A 19 1.39 10.07 -9.03
C VAL A 19 2.47 10.35 -10.08
N LYS A 20 3.61 10.89 -9.66
CA LYS A 20 4.79 10.98 -10.52
C LYS A 20 5.52 9.64 -10.50
N VAL A 21 5.37 8.85 -11.55
CA VAL A 21 6.16 7.64 -11.77
C VAL A 21 7.47 8.06 -12.45
N ASN A 22 8.56 8.13 -11.71
CA ASN A 22 9.90 8.26 -12.28
C ASN A 22 10.51 6.87 -12.38
N ALA A 23 10.77 6.43 -13.60
CA ALA A 23 11.46 5.19 -13.93
C ALA A 23 12.99 5.41 -13.94
N ASP A 24 13.60 5.61 -12.78
CA ASP A 24 15.05 5.52 -12.61
C ASP A 24 15.36 5.25 -11.13
N VAL A 25 15.43 3.98 -10.76
CA VAL A 25 16.00 3.56 -9.47
C VAL A 25 16.92 2.37 -9.69
N ASP A 26 18.17 2.59 -9.36
CA ASP A 26 19.24 1.60 -9.36
C ASP A 26 18.86 0.37 -8.51
N SER A 27 18.75 -0.79 -9.14
CA SER A 27 18.24 -2.05 -8.54
C SER A 27 19.17 -2.67 -7.47
N ASN A 28 20.22 -1.99 -7.04
CA ASN A 28 21.24 -2.52 -6.15
C ASN A 28 21.19 -2.04 -4.68
N SER A 29 20.09 -1.37 -4.26
CA SER A 29 20.06 -0.79 -2.90
C SER A 29 19.15 -1.51 -1.89
N PHE A 30 18.70 -2.72 -2.16
CA PHE A 30 17.62 -3.42 -1.44
C PHE A 30 17.83 -3.79 0.03
N TYR A 31 18.96 -3.47 0.64
CA TYR A 31 19.20 -3.79 2.05
C TYR A 31 20.03 -2.73 2.79
N ARG A 32 20.09 -1.51 2.27
CA ARG A 32 20.73 -0.43 3.03
C ARG A 32 19.81 0.00 4.16
N LYS A 33 20.35 0.01 5.37
CA LYS A 33 19.71 0.70 6.50
C LYS A 33 19.49 2.16 6.11
N VAL A 34 18.25 2.48 5.77
CA VAL A 34 17.84 3.84 5.42
C VAL A 34 17.46 4.53 6.72
N ASP A 35 18.03 5.71 6.95
CA ASP A 35 17.63 6.54 8.09
C ASP A 35 16.29 7.22 7.74
N ASN A 36 15.21 6.75 8.37
CA ASN A 36 13.86 7.29 8.24
C ASN A 36 13.41 7.91 9.57
N PRO A 37 14.01 9.01 10.05
CA PRO A 37 13.76 9.53 11.38
C PRO A 37 12.29 9.97 11.60
N ASN A 38 11.59 10.25 10.52
CA ASN A 38 10.21 10.74 10.57
C ASN A 38 9.16 9.66 10.24
N ILE A 39 9.57 8.43 9.91
CA ILE A 39 8.69 7.31 9.62
C ILE A 39 8.94 6.18 10.61
N LYS A 40 7.93 5.80 11.37
CA LYS A 40 7.96 4.59 12.21
C LYS A 40 7.01 3.56 11.63
N SER A 41 7.46 2.31 11.55
CA SER A 41 6.66 1.20 11.09
C SER A 41 6.32 0.24 12.21
N GLN A 42 5.18 -0.43 12.09
CA GLN A 42 4.75 -1.50 12.97
C GLN A 42 3.94 -2.51 12.16
N GLY A 43 4.18 -3.77 12.33
CA GLY A 43 3.37 -4.82 11.69
C GLY A 43 4.06 -6.18 11.75
N THR A 44 3.50 -7.20 11.22
CA THR A 44 2.29 -7.30 10.37
C THR A 44 1.08 -7.62 11.23
N PHE A 45 -0.07 -7.08 10.85
CA PHE A 45 -1.36 -7.38 11.45
C PHE A 45 -2.24 -8.09 10.41
N PHE A 46 -3.23 -8.83 10.90
CA PHE A 46 -4.19 -9.55 10.06
C PHE A 46 -5.61 -9.22 10.49
N ASP A 47 -6.46 -8.93 9.53
CA ASP A 47 -7.89 -8.95 9.72
C ASP A 47 -8.44 -10.36 9.47
N LYS A 48 -9.70 -10.59 9.86
CA LYS A 48 -10.35 -11.89 9.78
C LYS A 48 -10.17 -12.55 8.41
N GLY A 49 -9.68 -13.80 8.40
CA GLY A 49 -9.56 -14.64 7.22
C GLY A 49 -8.14 -14.92 6.75
N VAL A 50 -7.19 -14.02 7.04
CA VAL A 50 -5.77 -14.28 6.75
C VAL A 50 -5.10 -14.71 8.04
N GLY A 51 -5.10 -15.90 8.41
CA GLY A 51 -4.61 -16.19 9.73
C GLY A 51 -3.97 -17.53 9.90
N ASP A 52 -3.96 -18.30 8.86
CA ASP A 52 -3.58 -19.66 9.03
C ASP A 52 -2.23 -20.01 8.42
N SER A 53 -1.78 -21.18 8.67
CA SER A 53 -0.48 -21.81 8.50
C SER A 53 0.25 -21.59 7.18
N LYS A 54 -0.34 -20.90 6.23
CA LYS A 54 0.19 -20.65 4.88
C LYS A 54 0.75 -19.25 4.66
N TRP A 55 0.87 -18.47 5.72
CA TRP A 55 1.42 -17.12 5.68
C TRP A 55 2.71 -17.03 6.48
N SER A 56 3.75 -16.44 5.89
CA SER A 56 4.98 -16.08 6.60
C SER A 56 5.37 -14.66 6.25
N ASN A 57 5.76 -13.86 7.24
CA ASN A 57 6.18 -12.48 7.05
C ASN A 57 7.45 -12.16 7.84
N SER A 58 8.11 -11.09 7.42
CA SER A 58 9.24 -10.49 8.08
C SER A 58 9.25 -9.00 7.86
N ASN A 59 9.62 -8.23 8.89
CA ASN A 59 9.62 -6.77 8.85
C ASN A 59 10.98 -6.24 9.29
N GLY A 60 11.39 -5.13 8.70
CA GLY A 60 12.50 -4.28 9.13
C GLY A 60 12.02 -2.87 9.42
N ASP A 61 12.96 -1.95 9.66
CA ASP A 61 12.64 -0.56 10.00
C ASP A 61 11.99 0.19 8.83
N ASN A 62 12.31 -0.20 7.59
CA ASN A 62 11.88 0.46 6.36
C ASN A 62 11.40 -0.50 5.27
N TRP A 63 11.11 -1.76 5.62
CA TRP A 63 10.62 -2.75 4.67
C TRP A 63 9.72 -3.80 5.35
N THR A 64 8.90 -4.43 4.53
CA THR A 64 8.11 -5.62 4.89
C THR A 64 8.09 -6.60 3.73
N LYS A 65 8.07 -7.88 4.04
CA LYS A 65 7.89 -8.95 3.05
C LYS A 65 7.02 -10.07 3.60
N ALA A 66 6.30 -10.74 2.70
CA ALA A 66 5.58 -11.96 3.04
C ALA A 66 5.62 -12.97 1.90
N LYS A 67 5.39 -14.24 2.28
CA LYS A 67 4.98 -15.31 1.36
C LYS A 67 3.65 -15.86 1.84
N PHE A 68 2.78 -16.20 0.90
CA PHE A 68 1.43 -16.67 1.19
C PHE A 68 0.99 -17.70 0.15
N ASP A 69 0.13 -18.62 0.58
CA ASP A 69 -0.44 -19.65 -0.27
C ASP A 69 -1.93 -19.76 0.03
N ASP A 70 -2.76 -19.63 -1.02
CA ASP A 70 -4.22 -19.66 -0.96
C ASP A 70 -4.80 -18.69 0.10
N ALA A 71 -4.24 -17.48 0.13
CA ALA A 71 -4.60 -16.47 1.10
C ALA A 71 -5.85 -15.68 0.68
N SER A 72 -6.78 -15.50 1.62
CA SER A 72 -7.93 -14.60 1.48
C SER A 72 -8.09 -13.77 2.73
N GLY A 73 -8.35 -12.47 2.57
CA GLY A 73 -8.48 -11.50 3.66
C GLY A 73 -7.43 -10.40 3.60
N THR A 74 -7.26 -9.66 4.68
CA THR A 74 -6.39 -8.47 4.73
C THR A 74 -5.20 -8.68 5.65
N SER A 75 -4.00 -8.45 5.13
CA SER A 75 -2.80 -8.22 5.93
C SER A 75 -2.38 -6.75 5.82
N TYR A 76 -1.82 -6.17 6.88
CA TYR A 76 -1.39 -4.77 6.84
C TYR A 76 -0.24 -4.47 7.80
N ILE A 77 0.50 -3.42 7.48
CA ILE A 77 1.43 -2.74 8.37
C ILE A 77 0.91 -1.34 8.69
N LYS A 78 1.38 -0.78 9.80
CA LYS A 78 1.11 0.62 10.16
C LYS A 78 2.37 1.45 9.92
N LEU A 79 2.19 2.64 9.33
CA LEU A 79 3.21 3.66 9.21
C LEU A 79 2.75 4.90 9.95
N LYS A 80 3.63 5.46 10.77
CA LYS A 80 3.39 6.72 11.48
C LYS A 80 4.38 7.77 11.03
N LEU A 81 3.87 8.86 10.46
CA LEU A 81 4.64 10.01 10.03
C LEU A 81 4.61 11.12 11.09
N SER A 82 5.78 11.55 11.55
CA SER A 82 5.90 12.62 12.56
C SER A 82 5.73 14.03 11.98
N LYS A 83 5.87 14.17 10.66
CA LYS A 83 5.65 15.39 9.87
C LYS A 83 5.13 15.04 8.48
N SER A 84 4.62 16.04 7.74
CA SER A 84 4.29 15.87 6.31
C SER A 84 5.57 15.76 5.50
N LEU A 85 5.63 14.79 4.58
CA LEU A 85 6.82 14.52 3.74
C LEU A 85 6.45 13.67 2.53
N THR A 86 7.33 13.70 1.53
CA THR A 86 7.27 12.78 0.40
C THR A 86 7.91 11.44 0.80
N VAL A 87 7.18 10.35 0.59
CA VAL A 87 7.68 8.98 0.81
C VAL A 87 7.83 8.31 -0.55
N SER A 88 9.01 7.77 -0.82
CA SER A 88 9.25 6.86 -1.95
C SER A 88 9.00 5.44 -1.52
N PHE A 89 8.28 4.70 -2.35
CA PHE A 89 8.01 3.28 -2.19
C PHE A 89 8.59 2.49 -3.34
N HIS A 90 9.12 1.32 -3.03
CA HIS A 90 9.43 0.26 -3.97
C HIS A 90 8.61 -0.97 -3.59
N SER A 91 7.81 -1.47 -4.53
CA SER A 91 6.95 -2.64 -4.34
C SER A 91 7.28 -3.69 -5.38
N ASP A 92 7.55 -4.92 -4.94
CA ASP A 92 7.72 -6.09 -5.78
C ASP A 92 6.74 -7.18 -5.32
N ILE A 93 5.77 -7.51 -6.18
CA ILE A 93 4.69 -8.46 -5.91
C ILE A 93 4.73 -9.57 -6.94
N HIS A 94 4.97 -10.78 -6.47
CA HIS A 94 4.82 -12.02 -7.26
C HIS A 94 3.47 -12.65 -6.93
N LEU A 95 2.59 -12.78 -7.93
CA LEU A 95 1.18 -13.06 -7.68
C LEU A 95 0.59 -14.07 -8.67
N LYS A 96 -0.17 -15.01 -8.08
CA LYS A 96 -1.23 -15.78 -8.74
C LYS A 96 -2.50 -15.59 -7.92
N GLY A 97 -3.60 -15.16 -8.54
CA GLY A 97 -4.85 -14.72 -7.88
C GLY A 97 -4.94 -13.20 -7.82
N ASP A 98 -5.71 -12.67 -6.90
CA ASP A 98 -6.03 -11.24 -6.83
C ASP A 98 -5.54 -10.60 -5.54
N ILE A 99 -4.92 -9.43 -5.66
CA ILE A 99 -4.59 -8.55 -4.53
C ILE A 99 -5.02 -7.12 -4.85
N ASN A 100 -5.76 -6.51 -3.93
CA ASN A 100 -5.90 -5.06 -3.88
C ASN A 100 -4.88 -4.52 -2.88
N PHE A 101 -3.81 -3.91 -3.40
CA PHE A 101 -2.80 -3.22 -2.62
C PHE A 101 -3.21 -1.77 -2.43
N GLU A 102 -3.31 -1.31 -1.18
CA GLU A 102 -3.76 0.05 -0.88
C GLU A 102 -3.03 0.66 0.31
N ILE A 103 -2.96 1.98 0.32
CA ILE A 103 -2.55 2.77 1.47
C ILE A 103 -3.73 3.63 1.88
N VAL A 104 -4.11 3.54 3.15
CA VAL A 104 -5.20 4.34 3.72
C VAL A 104 -4.69 5.18 4.87
N ASP A 105 -5.31 6.34 5.07
CA ASP A 105 -5.03 7.22 6.19
C ASP A 105 -5.75 6.79 7.47
N GLN A 106 -5.60 7.56 8.54
CA GLN A 106 -6.25 7.34 9.84
C GLN A 106 -7.77 7.40 9.81
N ASN A 107 -8.38 8.00 8.77
CA ASN A 107 -9.82 8.09 8.56
C ASN A 107 -10.33 6.95 7.66
N ASN A 108 -9.46 6.00 7.27
CA ASN A 108 -9.69 4.98 6.25
C ASN A 108 -9.96 5.55 4.85
N GLU A 109 -9.50 6.76 4.56
CA GLU A 109 -9.52 7.30 3.20
C GLU A 109 -8.35 6.71 2.40
N VAL A 110 -8.65 6.22 1.18
CA VAL A 110 -7.65 5.61 0.30
C VAL A 110 -6.81 6.71 -0.33
N VAL A 111 -5.51 6.74 0.01
CA VAL A 111 -4.54 7.66 -0.58
C VAL A 111 -3.75 7.05 -1.73
N PHE A 112 -3.74 5.72 -1.84
CA PHE A 112 -3.13 4.97 -2.94
C PHE A 112 -3.82 3.62 -3.11
N ASN A 113 -4.00 3.17 -4.36
CA ASN A 113 -4.61 1.88 -4.68
C ASN A 113 -4.03 1.26 -5.94
N ARG A 114 -3.87 -0.07 -5.93
CA ARG A 114 -3.53 -0.92 -7.08
C ARG A 114 -4.28 -2.23 -7.01
N GLN A 115 -5.15 -2.47 -7.97
CA GLN A 115 -5.73 -3.79 -8.19
C GLN A 115 -4.75 -4.61 -9.03
N LEU A 116 -4.29 -5.73 -8.51
CA LEU A 116 -3.31 -6.62 -9.13
C LEU A 116 -3.90 -8.00 -9.37
N THR A 117 -3.78 -8.48 -10.58
CA THR A 117 -4.13 -9.84 -11.00
C THR A 117 -2.90 -10.60 -11.51
N ASN A 118 -1.76 -9.93 -11.60
CA ASN A 118 -0.49 -10.46 -12.06
C ASN A 118 0.66 -9.86 -11.23
N SER A 119 1.81 -10.51 -11.30
CA SER A 119 3.05 -10.00 -10.69
C SER A 119 3.39 -8.61 -11.21
N LYS A 120 3.85 -7.74 -10.31
CA LYS A 120 4.20 -6.36 -10.63
C LYS A 120 5.31 -5.85 -9.72
N GLU A 121 6.30 -5.23 -10.35
CA GLU A 121 7.30 -4.40 -9.68
C GLU A 121 7.05 -2.94 -10.03
N GLU A 122 7.03 -2.04 -9.05
CA GLU A 122 6.85 -0.62 -9.29
C GLU A 122 7.52 0.25 -8.22
N ASN A 123 7.96 1.44 -8.66
CA ASN A 123 8.39 2.53 -7.79
C ASN A 123 7.39 3.67 -7.89
N PHE A 124 7.00 4.22 -6.75
CA PHE A 124 6.08 5.35 -6.70
C PHE A 124 6.38 6.28 -5.52
N LYS A 125 5.90 7.51 -5.59
CA LYS A 125 6.06 8.51 -4.54
C LYS A 125 4.71 9.07 -4.14
N LEU A 126 4.54 9.29 -2.83
CA LEU A 126 3.33 9.90 -2.27
C LEU A 126 3.73 11.05 -1.35
N ASP A 127 3.04 12.18 -1.52
CA ASP A 127 3.08 13.27 -0.55
C ASP A 127 2.07 12.97 0.54
N LEU A 128 2.57 12.59 1.71
CA LEU A 128 1.76 12.18 2.84
C LEU A 128 1.79 13.25 3.93
N ALA A 129 0.63 13.60 4.46
CA ALA A 129 0.53 14.48 5.62
C ALA A 129 1.07 13.79 6.88
N LYS A 130 1.39 14.57 7.92
CA LYS A 130 1.63 14.01 9.25
C LYS A 130 0.42 13.20 9.69
N GLY A 131 0.63 11.94 10.14
CA GLY A 131 -0.47 11.08 10.58
C GLY A 131 -0.12 9.61 10.62
N ASP A 132 -1.14 8.80 10.84
CA ASP A 132 -1.06 7.35 10.87
C ASP A 132 -1.67 6.79 9.58
N TYR A 133 -1.00 5.79 8.99
CA TYR A 133 -1.39 5.13 7.75
C TYR A 133 -1.38 3.63 7.92
N GLN A 134 -2.19 2.94 7.12
CA GLN A 134 -2.10 1.49 6.97
C GLN A 134 -1.77 1.18 5.51
N VAL A 135 -0.78 0.33 5.32
CA VAL A 135 -0.47 -0.28 4.02
C VAL A 135 -1.07 -1.67 4.04
N ARG A 136 -2.04 -1.93 3.18
CA ARG A 136 -2.91 -3.11 3.18
C ARG A 136 -2.73 -3.95 1.92
N TRP A 137 -2.77 -5.25 2.08
CA TRP A 137 -2.88 -6.25 1.01
C TRP A 137 -4.16 -7.05 1.23
N ASN A 138 -5.20 -6.70 0.48
CA ASN A 138 -6.48 -7.39 0.48
C ASN A 138 -6.42 -8.50 -0.56
N SER A 139 -6.26 -9.75 -0.10
CA SER A 139 -6.05 -10.93 -0.94
C SER A 139 -7.35 -11.68 -1.18
N THR A 140 -7.50 -12.25 -2.38
CA THR A 140 -8.59 -13.18 -2.71
C THR A 140 -7.98 -14.39 -3.43
N ASN A 141 -7.97 -15.55 -2.77
CA ASN A 141 -7.39 -16.80 -3.26
C ASN A 141 -5.99 -16.60 -3.87
N ALA A 142 -5.18 -15.81 -3.18
CA ALA A 142 -3.88 -15.38 -3.67
C ALA A 142 -2.75 -16.28 -3.20
N THR A 143 -1.84 -16.63 -4.10
CA THR A 143 -0.61 -17.35 -3.81
C THR A 143 0.56 -16.55 -4.35
N GLY A 144 1.62 -16.36 -3.54
CA GLY A 144 2.78 -15.61 -3.99
C GLY A 144 3.60 -15.00 -2.87
N SER A 145 4.13 -13.82 -3.16
CA SER A 145 4.90 -13.04 -2.21
C SER A 145 4.81 -11.56 -2.51
N TYR A 146 5.02 -10.74 -1.50
CA TYR A 146 5.30 -9.33 -1.69
C TYR A 146 6.56 -8.90 -0.94
N PHE A 147 7.20 -7.88 -1.47
CA PHE A 147 8.19 -7.05 -0.81
C PHE A 147 7.78 -5.60 -0.98
N LEU A 148 7.85 -4.82 0.08
CA LEU A 148 7.65 -3.37 0.06
C LEU A 148 8.75 -2.71 0.88
N GLU A 149 9.39 -1.72 0.29
CA GLU A 149 10.34 -0.83 0.95
C GLU A 149 9.86 0.61 0.84
N TRP A 150 10.19 1.43 1.84
CA TRP A 150 9.89 2.85 1.85
C TRP A 150 11.06 3.67 2.38
N LYS A 151 11.16 4.88 1.90
CA LYS A 151 12.15 5.86 2.36
C LYS A 151 11.59 7.28 2.33
N GLU A 152 12.03 8.09 3.29
CA GLU A 152 11.82 9.53 3.30
C GLU A 152 12.66 10.18 2.17
N GLU A 153 12.03 10.99 1.31
CA GLU A 153 12.73 11.83 0.35
C GLU A 153 13.30 13.06 1.06
N LYS A 154 14.54 13.41 0.73
CA LYS A 154 15.26 14.58 1.29
C LYS A 154 15.06 15.81 0.44
#